data_f6fe5eb2727bb40a2a795e34a342c224
#
_entry.id   f6fe5eb2727bb40a2a795e34a342c224
#
_cell.length_a   1.000
_cell.length_b   1.000
_cell.length_c   1.000
_cell.angle_alpha   90.00
_cell.angle_beta   90.00
_cell.angle_gamma   90.00
#
_symmetry.space_group_name_H-M   'P 1'
#
loop_
_entity.id
_entity.type
_entity.pdbx_description
1 polymer ?
#
loop_
_entity_poly.entity_id
_entity_poly.type
_entity_poly.pdbx_seq_one_letter_code
_entity_poly.pdbx_strand_id
1 'polypeptide(L)' 'MTEVFKQIIVLLTEEDIPFDVIKKGGLWCIHNELWDIIDFYESKTFTFPILCTYHAPVYWADSDAKSYITKIKDVEKEIE' A
#
# COMPACT_ATOMS: atom_id res chain seq x y z
N MET A 1 10.57 -6.50 5.53
CA MET A 1 9.32 -5.73 5.56
C MET A 1 9.29 -4.81 6.76
N THR A 2 8.87 -3.55 6.58
CA THR A 2 8.66 -2.62 7.70
C THR A 2 7.46 -3.05 8.54
N GLU A 3 7.38 -2.53 9.76
CA GLU A 3 6.26 -2.81 10.66
C GLU A 3 4.94 -2.27 10.10
N VAL A 4 4.95 -1.08 9.54
CA VAL A 4 3.75 -0.48 8.91
C VAL A 4 3.26 -1.36 7.77
N PHE A 5 4.15 -1.87 6.93
CA PHE A 5 3.80 -2.74 5.80
C PHE A 5 3.11 -4.02 6.28
N LYS A 6 3.64 -4.66 7.34
CA LYS A 6 3.03 -5.85 7.92
C LYS A 6 1.63 -5.57 8.49
N GLN A 7 1.48 -4.42 9.15
CA GLN A 7 0.18 -4.00 9.69
C GLN A 7 -0.84 -3.75 8.59
N ILE A 8 -0.41 -3.19 7.46
CA ILE A 8 -1.28 -2.99 6.30
C ILE A 8 -1.81 -4.34 5.78
N ILE A 9 -0.96 -5.36 5.70
CA ILE A 9 -1.36 -6.71 5.27
C ILE A 9 -2.46 -7.27 6.20
N VAL A 10 -2.28 -7.13 7.51
CA VAL A 10 -3.25 -7.59 8.50
C VAL A 10 -4.58 -6.86 8.33
N LEU A 11 -4.55 -5.53 8.20
CA LEU A 11 -5.75 -4.71 8.06
C LEU A 11 -6.50 -4.99 6.75
N LEU A 12 -5.79 -5.17 5.64
CA LEU A 12 -6.41 -5.55 4.35
C LEU A 12 -7.11 -6.90 4.45
N THR A 13 -6.50 -7.84 5.17
CA THR A 13 -7.09 -9.16 5.40
C THR A 13 -8.37 -9.05 6.24
N GLU A 14 -8.34 -8.26 7.30
CA GLU A 14 -9.50 -8.04 8.16
C GLU A 14 -10.67 -7.36 7.44
N GLU A 15 -10.37 -6.48 6.49
CA GLU A 15 -11.37 -5.73 5.71
C GLU A 15 -11.82 -6.47 4.45
N ASP A 16 -11.33 -7.68 4.20
CA ASP A 16 -11.63 -8.48 3.01
C ASP A 16 -11.31 -7.76 1.69
N ILE A 17 -10.29 -6.90 1.70
CA ILE A 17 -9.83 -6.22 0.48
C ILE A 17 -8.87 -7.16 -0.27
N PRO A 18 -9.14 -7.51 -1.53
CA PRO A 18 -8.26 -8.41 -2.30
C PRO A 18 -6.88 -7.80 -2.54
N PHE A 19 -5.84 -8.60 -2.36
CA PHE A 19 -4.47 -8.18 -2.63
C PHE A 19 -3.55 -9.39 -2.82
N ASP A 20 -2.41 -9.16 -3.46
CA ASP A 20 -1.31 -10.12 -3.56
C ASP A 20 -0.05 -9.48 -2.99
N VAL A 21 0.83 -10.31 -2.39
CA VAL A 21 2.14 -9.87 -1.92
C VAL A 21 3.18 -10.45 -2.87
N ILE A 22 3.92 -9.56 -3.54
CA ILE A 22 4.92 -9.95 -4.54
C ILE A 22 6.23 -9.21 -4.29
N LYS A 23 7.31 -9.62 -4.97
CA LYS A 23 8.57 -8.87 -5.00
C LYS A 23 8.74 -8.24 -6.37
N LYS A 24 8.95 -6.91 -6.39
CA LYS A 24 9.26 -6.14 -7.59
C LYS A 24 10.61 -5.45 -7.41
N GLY A 25 11.61 -5.77 -8.24
CA GLY A 25 12.91 -5.13 -8.17
C GLY A 25 13.58 -5.22 -6.81
N GLY A 26 13.41 -6.34 -6.11
CA GLY A 26 13.96 -6.53 -4.77
C GLY A 26 13.15 -5.92 -3.63
N LEU A 27 12.07 -5.20 -3.94
CA LEU A 27 11.19 -4.58 -2.96
C LEU A 27 9.91 -5.39 -2.77
N TRP A 28 9.41 -5.45 -1.54
CA TRP A 28 8.11 -6.05 -1.26
C TRP A 28 7.00 -5.13 -1.74
N CYS A 29 5.99 -5.71 -2.37
CA CYS A 29 4.87 -4.96 -2.92
C CYS A 29 3.55 -5.67 -2.56
N ILE A 30 2.61 -4.91 -2.04
CA ILE A 30 1.21 -5.34 -1.92
C ILE A 30 0.52 -4.83 -3.18
N HIS A 31 0.05 -5.74 -4.01
CA HIS A 31 -0.47 -5.44 -5.34
C HIS A 31 -1.97 -5.68 -5.43
N ASN A 32 -2.65 -4.79 -6.13
CA ASN A 32 -4.04 -4.91 -6.51
C ASN A 32 -4.20 -4.30 -7.92
N GLU A 33 -5.28 -4.62 -8.62
CA GLU A 33 -5.54 -4.07 -9.96
C GLU A 33 -5.58 -2.54 -10.01
N LEU A 34 -5.88 -1.88 -8.88
CA LEU A 34 -6.09 -0.44 -8.79
C LEU A 34 -4.91 0.30 -8.18
N TRP A 35 -4.04 -0.41 -7.45
CA TRP A 35 -2.96 0.23 -6.68
C TRP A 35 -1.83 -0.74 -6.32
N ASP A 36 -0.67 -0.16 -5.98
CA ASP A 36 0.47 -0.85 -5.38
C ASP A 36 0.88 -0.15 -4.09
N ILE A 37 1.28 -0.92 -3.08
CA ILE A 37 1.94 -0.40 -1.88
C ILE A 37 3.35 -1.01 -1.85
N ILE A 38 4.35 -0.16 -1.95
CA ILE A 38 5.76 -0.58 -2.07
C ILE A 38 6.50 -0.29 -0.77
N ASP A 39 7.17 -1.31 -0.23
CA ASP A 39 7.95 -1.18 1.00
C ASP A 39 9.41 -0.82 0.70
N PHE A 40 9.80 0.39 1.06
CA PHE A 40 11.14 0.92 0.85
C PHE A 40 11.99 0.88 2.14
N TYR A 41 11.82 -0.15 2.97
CA TYR A 41 12.44 -0.19 4.29
C TYR A 41 13.98 0.00 4.28
N GLU A 42 14.66 -0.34 3.19
CA GLU A 42 16.10 -0.14 3.05
C GLU A 42 16.48 1.23 2.50
N SER A 43 15.51 2.02 2.07
CA SER A 43 15.75 3.35 1.50
C SER A 43 15.93 4.39 2.61
N LYS A 44 16.96 5.24 2.48
CA LYS A 44 17.15 6.38 3.36
C LYS A 44 16.17 7.52 3.05
N THR A 45 15.57 7.51 1.87
CA THR A 45 14.66 8.57 1.40
C THR A 45 13.23 8.34 1.88
N PHE A 46 12.80 7.09 1.93
CA PHE A 46 11.42 6.72 2.29
C PHE A 46 11.41 5.92 3.57
N THR A 47 10.77 6.47 4.60
CA THR A 47 10.62 5.83 5.91
C THR A 47 9.42 4.90 5.97
N PHE A 48 8.41 5.18 5.16
CA PHE A 48 7.14 4.44 5.14
C PHE A 48 6.82 3.90 3.75
N PRO A 49 6.03 2.81 3.65
CA PRO A 49 5.59 2.29 2.36
C PRO A 49 4.88 3.35 1.53
N ILE A 50 5.04 3.30 0.21
CA ILE A 50 4.40 4.26 -0.70
C ILE A 50 3.24 3.59 -1.41
N LEU A 51 2.06 4.21 -1.31
CA LEU A 51 0.88 3.83 -2.06
C LEU A 51 0.92 4.54 -3.43
N CYS A 52 0.87 3.74 -4.49
CA CYS A 52 0.78 4.22 -5.86
C CYS A 52 -0.55 3.78 -6.46
N THR A 53 -1.29 4.69 -7.08
CA THR A 53 -2.55 4.37 -7.74
C THR A 53 -2.43 4.47 -9.25
N TYR A 54 -3.12 3.58 -9.99
CA TYR A 54 -2.97 3.49 -11.45
C TYR A 54 -3.90 4.43 -12.21
N HIS A 55 -5.11 4.65 -11.71
CA HIS A 55 -6.12 5.46 -12.39
C HIS A 55 -5.99 6.96 -12.12
N ALA A 56 -5.54 7.32 -10.93
CA ALA A 56 -5.24 8.70 -10.57
C ALA A 56 -3.89 8.66 -9.86
N PRO A 57 -2.78 8.82 -10.59
CA PRO A 57 -1.45 8.65 -10.00
C PRO A 57 -1.26 9.52 -8.77
N VAL A 58 -1.28 8.89 -7.62
CA VAL A 58 -1.03 9.51 -6.33
C VAL A 58 0.07 8.71 -5.65
N TYR A 59 1.11 9.41 -5.23
CA TYR A 59 2.16 8.84 -4.39
C TYR A 59 1.93 9.35 -2.98
N TRP A 60 1.61 8.45 -2.09
CA TRP A 60 1.19 8.82 -0.74
C TRP A 60 1.80 7.87 0.29
N ALA A 61 2.19 8.41 1.45
CA ALA A 61 2.75 7.62 2.54
C ALA A 61 2.34 8.20 3.89
N ASP A 62 2.23 7.34 4.89
CA ASP A 62 1.91 7.73 6.26
C ASP A 62 2.55 6.74 7.24
N SER A 63 2.69 7.16 8.49
CA SER A 63 3.17 6.32 9.57
C SER A 63 2.10 5.39 10.17
N ASP A 64 0.83 5.66 9.90
CA ASP A 64 -0.31 4.89 10.41
C ASP A 64 -0.86 3.95 9.33
N ALA A 65 -0.80 2.65 9.60
CA ALA A 65 -1.31 1.63 8.68
C ALA A 65 -2.81 1.80 8.37
N LYS A 66 -3.60 2.26 9.32
CA LYS A 66 -5.05 2.50 9.13
C LYS A 66 -5.32 3.57 8.08
N SER A 67 -4.44 4.58 7.97
CA SER A 67 -4.55 5.63 6.96
C SER A 67 -4.48 5.08 5.55
N TYR A 68 -3.68 4.03 5.32
CA TYR A 68 -3.61 3.35 4.01
C TYR A 68 -4.94 2.73 3.63
N ILE A 69 -5.62 2.11 4.58
CA ILE A 69 -6.92 1.48 4.33
C ILE A 69 -7.97 2.53 3.97
N THR A 70 -8.00 3.65 4.67
CA THR A 70 -8.88 4.78 4.35
C THR A 70 -8.61 5.32 2.95
N LYS A 71 -7.33 5.49 2.61
CA LYS A 71 -6.92 6.00 1.30
C LYS A 71 -7.30 5.05 0.17
N ILE A 72 -7.12 3.76 0.38
CA ILE A 72 -7.50 2.72 -0.59
C ILE A 72 -9.02 2.74 -0.84
N LYS A 73 -9.82 2.85 0.21
CA LYS A 73 -11.27 2.93 0.09
C LYS A 73 -11.71 4.19 -0.67
N ASP A 74 -11.04 5.31 -0.46
CA ASP A 74 -11.30 6.55 -1.19
C ASP A 74 -11.00 6.41 -2.67
N VAL A 75 -9.86 5.76 -3.02
CA VAL A 75 -9.49 5.49 -4.40
C VAL A 75 -10.51 4.58 -5.08
N GLU A 76 -10.96 3.54 -4.41
CA GLU A 76 -11.97 2.62 -4.94
C GLU A 76 -13.29 3.32 -5.23
N LYS A 77 -13.70 4.27 -4.38
CA LYS A 77 -14.91 5.08 -4.60
C LYS A 77 -14.79 5.99 -5.82
N GLU A 78 -13.62 6.56 -6.06
CA GLU A 78 -13.40 7.45 -7.20
C GLU A 78 -13.48 6.72 -8.55
N ILE A 79 -13.25 5.39 -8.55
CA ILE A 79 -13.27 4.57 -9.76
C ILE A 79 -14.67 4.03 -10.05
N GLU A 80 -15.47 3.87 -9.05
CA GLU A 80 -16.88 3.52 -9.19
C GLU A 80 -17.68 4.72 -9.75
#